data_acb767d3a10b32436de865e68cd376b0
#
_entry.id   acb767d3a10b32436de865e68cd376b0
#
_cell.length_a   1.000
_cell.length_b   1.000
_cell.length_c   1.000
_cell.angle_alpha   90.00
_cell.angle_beta   90.00
_cell.angle_gamma   90.00
#
_symmetry.space_group_name_H-M   'P 1'
#
loop_
_entity.id
_entity.type
_entity.pdbx_description
1 polymer ?
#
loop_
_entity_poly.entity_id
_entity_poly.type
_entity_poly.pdbx_seq_one_letter_code
_entity_poly.pdbx_strand_id
1 'polypeptide(L)'
;MSIYEQNLDKNIANYTALSPLSFLQRSRKVFPEQIAVEYDNYSLNYNEAGKRCDSLASLLKNFNVVKNDTVAVMLPNIPQMWECHFGIPMLGAVLNAINTRLDANTINFILKHAEAKVLIYDSSYSETIEKALENLEQKPITLEVVDEIGGFKRSNFAEKNEYLDYESELKKFKNFKIEHKLPVDEWESIALNYTSGTTGNPKGVVYHHRGAYLNSIGNTLVWEMPMNPKYLWTLPMFHCNGWCFPWTVTERAGTHVCLRQPVGEL
;
A
#
# COMPACT_ATOMS: atom_id res chain seq x y z
N MET A 1 43.30 -0.15 14.46
CA MET A 1 42.23 -0.07 13.44
C MET A 1 42.67 -0.95 12.28
N SER A 2 41.80 -1.89 11.87
CA SER A 2 42.10 -2.79 10.76
C SER A 2 42.20 -2.01 9.45
N ILE A 3 42.99 -2.49 8.48
CA ILE A 3 43.04 -1.91 7.11
C ILE A 3 41.65 -1.94 6.44
N TYR A 4 40.75 -2.86 6.87
CA TYR A 4 39.38 -3.00 6.39
C TYR A 4 38.40 -2.02 7.05
N GLU A 5 38.86 -1.12 7.91
CA GLU A 5 38.09 -0.09 8.61
C GLU A 5 38.56 1.33 8.27
N GLN A 6 39.57 1.46 7.38
CA GLN A 6 40.17 2.74 7.00
C GLN A 6 39.64 3.19 5.64
N ASN A 7 39.07 4.40 5.58
CA ASN A 7 38.54 5.02 4.35
C ASN A 7 37.43 4.20 3.64
N LEU A 8 36.69 3.40 4.40
CA LEU A 8 35.59 2.54 3.90
C LEU A 8 34.22 2.94 4.46
N ASP A 9 34.07 4.20 4.85
CA ASP A 9 32.84 4.73 5.40
C ASP A 9 31.69 4.67 4.36
N LYS A 10 30.48 4.42 4.84
CA LYS A 10 29.28 4.48 4.02
C LYS A 10 29.06 5.92 3.55
N ASN A 11 28.79 6.07 2.25
CA ASN A 11 28.43 7.35 1.64
C ASN A 11 27.43 7.13 0.50
N ILE A 12 26.91 8.19 -0.09
CA ILE A 12 25.87 8.13 -1.14
C ILE A 12 26.32 7.42 -2.42
N ALA A 13 27.62 7.23 -2.65
CA ALA A 13 28.13 6.55 -3.84
C ALA A 13 28.28 5.03 -3.64
N ASN A 14 28.45 4.56 -2.40
CA ASN A 14 28.72 3.15 -2.12
C ASN A 14 27.65 2.45 -1.26
N TYR A 15 26.67 3.19 -0.74
CA TYR A 15 25.64 2.63 0.12
C TYR A 15 24.26 3.24 -0.15
N THR A 16 23.27 2.39 -0.21
CA THR A 16 21.84 2.75 -0.16
C THR A 16 21.10 1.71 0.67
N ALA A 17 20.11 2.15 1.44
CA ALA A 17 19.26 1.26 2.21
C ALA A 17 18.39 0.40 1.28
N LEU A 18 18.25 -0.89 1.61
CA LEU A 18 17.37 -1.80 0.87
C LEU A 18 15.91 -1.43 1.12
N SER A 19 15.19 -1.10 0.06
CA SER A 19 13.78 -0.77 0.13
C SER A 19 13.06 -1.14 -1.17
N PRO A 20 11.87 -1.77 -1.11
CA PRO A 20 11.08 -2.06 -2.32
C PRO A 20 10.59 -0.80 -3.05
N LEU A 21 10.68 0.38 -2.44
CA LEU A 21 10.41 1.65 -3.12
C LEU A 21 11.36 1.87 -4.30
N SER A 22 12.59 1.35 -4.24
CA SER A 22 13.56 1.41 -5.34
C SER A 22 13.09 0.63 -6.58
N PHE A 23 12.25 -0.39 -6.42
CA PHE A 23 11.70 -1.16 -7.52
C PHE A 23 10.76 -0.31 -8.39
N LEU A 24 9.85 0.43 -7.76
CA LEU A 24 8.97 1.33 -8.49
C LEU A 24 9.75 2.46 -9.19
N GLN A 25 10.75 3.04 -8.50
CA GLN A 25 11.60 4.08 -9.09
C GLN A 25 12.33 3.55 -10.34
N ARG A 26 12.89 2.34 -10.26
CA ARG A 26 13.55 1.69 -11.40
C ARG A 26 12.55 1.41 -12.53
N SER A 27 11.42 0.80 -12.23
CA SER A 27 10.44 0.41 -13.24
C SER A 27 9.85 1.61 -13.96
N ARG A 28 9.55 2.71 -13.26
CA ARG A 28 9.15 4.00 -13.87
C ARG A 28 10.22 4.59 -14.79
N LYS A 29 11.49 4.47 -14.41
CA LYS A 29 12.60 5.07 -15.18
C LYS A 29 12.98 4.25 -16.40
N VAL A 30 12.98 2.92 -16.28
CA VAL A 30 13.49 2.00 -17.31
C VAL A 30 12.37 1.50 -18.24
N PHE A 31 11.17 1.33 -17.70
CA PHE A 31 10.01 0.76 -18.39
C PHE A 31 8.76 1.64 -18.25
N PRO A 32 8.83 2.97 -18.55
CA PRO A 32 7.74 3.90 -18.28
C PRO A 32 6.43 3.54 -18.96
N GLU A 33 6.50 2.97 -20.19
CA GLU A 33 5.33 2.63 -21.01
C GLU A 33 4.81 1.19 -20.77
N GLN A 34 5.55 0.36 -20.00
CA GLN A 34 5.09 -0.97 -19.64
C GLN A 34 3.86 -0.86 -18.74
N ILE A 35 2.83 -1.67 -19.01
CA ILE A 35 1.62 -1.72 -18.19
C ILE A 35 1.98 -2.22 -16.79
N ALA A 36 1.69 -1.41 -15.79
CA ALA A 36 1.90 -1.73 -14.37
C ALA A 36 0.68 -2.39 -13.75
N VAL A 37 -0.53 -1.87 -14.06
CA VAL A 37 -1.78 -2.33 -13.46
C VAL A 37 -2.84 -2.47 -14.56
N GLU A 38 -3.54 -3.60 -14.56
CA GLU A 38 -4.75 -3.86 -15.36
C GLU A 38 -5.92 -4.17 -14.39
N TYR A 39 -7.09 -3.59 -14.64
CA TYR A 39 -8.31 -3.87 -13.91
C TYR A 39 -9.51 -3.69 -14.84
N ASP A 40 -10.09 -4.80 -15.30
CA ASP A 40 -11.11 -4.83 -16.34
C ASP A 40 -10.65 -4.03 -17.59
N ASN A 41 -11.38 -3.01 -18.01
CA ASN A 41 -11.06 -2.13 -19.13
C ASN A 41 -10.13 -0.95 -18.76
N TYR A 42 -9.65 -0.89 -17.52
CA TYR A 42 -8.75 0.15 -17.02
C TYR A 42 -7.31 -0.35 -16.95
N SER A 43 -6.39 0.44 -17.45
CA SER A 43 -4.96 0.13 -17.34
C SER A 43 -4.13 1.38 -17.10
N LEU A 44 -3.01 1.19 -16.41
CA LEU A 44 -2.00 2.23 -16.14
C LEU A 44 -0.62 1.70 -16.50
N ASN A 45 0.18 2.47 -17.21
CA ASN A 45 1.60 2.19 -17.35
C ASN A 45 2.38 2.61 -16.09
N TYR A 46 3.68 2.22 -15.98
CA TYR A 46 4.49 2.53 -14.79
C TYR A 46 4.65 4.04 -14.54
N ASN A 47 4.67 4.87 -15.59
CA ASN A 47 4.74 6.32 -15.44
C ASN A 47 3.44 6.86 -14.82
N GLU A 48 2.29 6.41 -15.31
CA GLU A 48 0.96 6.83 -14.82
C GLU A 48 0.70 6.33 -13.40
N ALA A 49 0.89 5.02 -13.18
CA ALA A 49 0.72 4.38 -11.88
C ALA A 49 1.64 5.01 -10.81
N GLY A 50 2.89 5.27 -11.19
CA GLY A 50 3.82 5.95 -10.30
C GLY A 50 3.43 7.40 -9.98
N LYS A 51 2.85 8.14 -10.93
CA LYS A 51 2.31 9.49 -10.66
C LYS A 51 1.15 9.43 -9.67
N ARG A 52 0.33 8.40 -9.71
CA ARG A 52 -0.75 8.21 -8.74
C ARG A 52 -0.21 7.94 -7.34
N CYS A 53 0.86 7.12 -7.21
CA CYS A 53 1.57 6.94 -5.94
C CYS A 53 2.14 8.27 -5.41
N ASP A 54 2.73 9.11 -6.29
CA ASP A 54 3.23 10.45 -5.93
C ASP A 54 2.09 11.36 -5.43
N SER A 55 0.92 11.30 -6.10
CA SER A 55 -0.27 12.05 -5.71
C SER A 55 -0.79 11.61 -4.35
N LEU A 56 -0.86 10.30 -4.10
CA LEU A 56 -1.25 9.75 -2.80
C LEU A 56 -0.29 10.20 -1.69
N ALA A 57 1.01 10.10 -1.90
CA ALA A 57 1.99 10.56 -0.94
C ALA A 57 1.86 12.07 -0.68
N SER A 58 1.61 12.88 -1.72
CA SER A 58 1.41 14.33 -1.59
C SER A 58 0.12 14.66 -0.81
N LEU A 59 -0.97 13.93 -1.08
CA LEU A 59 -2.24 14.04 -0.35
C LEU A 59 -2.05 13.72 1.14
N LEU A 60 -1.42 12.59 1.44
CA LEU A 60 -1.15 12.17 2.81
C LEU A 60 -0.25 13.18 3.55
N LYS A 61 0.75 13.74 2.85
CA LYS A 61 1.58 14.83 3.41
C LYS A 61 0.75 16.07 3.74
N ASN A 62 -0.24 16.42 2.90
CA ASN A 62 -1.18 17.52 3.18
C ASN A 62 -2.06 17.24 4.41
N PHE A 63 -2.31 15.99 4.75
CA PHE A 63 -2.94 15.57 6.00
C PHE A 63 -1.97 15.51 7.19
N ASN A 64 -0.76 16.05 7.02
CA ASN A 64 0.32 16.01 8.01
C ASN A 64 0.74 14.59 8.40
N VAL A 65 0.60 13.61 7.50
CA VAL A 65 1.16 12.28 7.68
C VAL A 65 2.68 12.38 7.58
N VAL A 66 3.37 11.85 8.57
CA VAL A 66 4.83 11.86 8.66
C VAL A 66 5.36 10.43 8.88
N LYS A 67 6.67 10.30 8.96
CA LYS A 67 7.34 9.04 9.25
C LYS A 67 6.76 8.39 10.53
N ASN A 68 6.54 7.08 10.46
CA ASN A 68 5.95 6.21 11.48
C ASN A 68 4.46 6.44 11.77
N ASP A 69 3.79 7.38 11.11
CA ASP A 69 2.33 7.46 11.18
C ASP A 69 1.71 6.23 10.47
N THR A 70 0.64 5.72 11.02
CA THR A 70 -0.10 4.60 10.43
C THR A 70 -1.20 5.10 9.50
N VAL A 71 -1.21 4.57 8.28
CA VAL A 71 -2.32 4.70 7.33
C VAL A 71 -2.99 3.35 7.18
N ALA A 72 -4.20 3.23 7.70
CA ALA A 72 -5.02 2.03 7.62
C ALA A 72 -5.71 1.94 6.25
N VAL A 73 -5.69 0.76 5.64
CA VAL A 73 -6.24 0.53 4.30
C VAL A 73 -7.09 -0.73 4.29
N MET A 74 -8.37 -0.60 3.96
CA MET A 74 -9.32 -1.71 3.83
C MET A 74 -9.88 -1.74 2.41
N LEU A 75 -9.11 -2.31 1.49
CA LEU A 75 -9.43 -2.38 0.06
C LEU A 75 -9.34 -3.84 -0.44
N PRO A 76 -10.19 -4.22 -1.41
CA PRO A 76 -10.01 -5.47 -2.16
C PRO A 76 -8.84 -5.34 -3.15
N ASN A 77 -8.66 -6.34 -4.03
CA ASN A 77 -7.62 -6.29 -5.07
C ASN A 77 -8.03 -5.35 -6.21
N ILE A 78 -7.88 -4.06 -5.99
CA ILE A 78 -8.12 -2.97 -6.95
C ILE A 78 -6.85 -2.13 -7.11
N PRO A 79 -6.73 -1.31 -8.16
CA PRO A 79 -5.54 -0.49 -8.40
C PRO A 79 -5.10 0.36 -7.20
N GLN A 80 -6.04 0.94 -6.46
CA GLN A 80 -5.78 1.78 -5.30
C GLN A 80 -5.09 1.01 -4.15
N MET A 81 -5.34 -0.30 -4.02
CA MET A 81 -4.62 -1.12 -3.04
C MET A 81 -3.14 -1.25 -3.40
N TRP A 82 -2.82 -1.45 -4.68
CA TRP A 82 -1.44 -1.44 -5.16
C TRP A 82 -0.78 -0.07 -4.94
N GLU A 83 -1.48 1.03 -5.24
CA GLU A 83 -0.98 2.40 -5.00
C GLU A 83 -0.60 2.64 -3.55
N CYS A 84 -1.39 2.11 -2.61
CA CYS A 84 -1.13 2.22 -1.17
C CYS A 84 0.18 1.53 -0.75
N HIS A 85 0.59 0.43 -1.42
CA HIS A 85 1.84 -0.27 -1.12
C HIS A 85 3.10 0.57 -1.43
N PHE A 86 2.96 1.62 -2.23
CA PHE A 86 4.04 2.53 -2.58
C PHE A 86 3.83 3.94 -2.02
N GLY A 87 2.66 4.54 -2.25
CA GLY A 87 2.39 5.93 -1.89
C GLY A 87 2.49 6.20 -0.39
N ILE A 88 2.06 5.28 0.46
CA ILE A 88 2.16 5.41 1.91
C ILE A 88 3.62 5.36 2.39
N PRO A 89 4.40 4.30 2.05
CA PRO A 89 5.78 4.21 2.49
C PRO A 89 6.72 5.28 1.89
N MET A 90 6.35 5.95 0.80
CA MET A 90 7.11 7.08 0.25
C MET A 90 7.29 8.23 1.25
N LEU A 91 6.43 8.32 2.27
CA LEU A 91 6.54 9.29 3.37
C LEU A 91 7.28 8.73 4.60
N GLY A 92 7.69 7.46 4.57
CA GLY A 92 8.12 6.73 5.74
C GLY A 92 6.96 6.37 6.68
N ALA A 93 5.71 6.53 6.22
CA ALA A 93 4.51 6.10 6.92
C ALA A 93 4.33 4.58 6.78
N VAL A 94 3.56 3.99 7.70
CA VAL A 94 3.37 2.54 7.79
C VAL A 94 2.02 2.16 7.20
N LEU A 95 2.02 1.30 6.17
CA LEU A 95 0.82 0.73 5.60
C LEU A 95 0.22 -0.31 6.55
N ASN A 96 -0.95 -0.04 7.13
CA ASN A 96 -1.71 -1.05 7.85
C ASN A 96 -2.79 -1.64 6.94
N ALA A 97 -2.50 -2.80 6.34
CA ALA A 97 -3.42 -3.51 5.46
C ALA A 97 -4.44 -4.32 6.29
N ILE A 98 -5.68 -3.84 6.32
CA ILE A 98 -6.79 -4.45 7.09
C ILE A 98 -7.45 -5.56 6.24
N ASN A 99 -7.65 -6.71 6.85
CA ASN A 99 -8.40 -7.80 6.24
C ASN A 99 -9.87 -7.41 6.05
N THR A 100 -10.35 -7.47 4.82
CA THR A 100 -11.71 -7.06 4.41
C THR A 100 -12.83 -7.97 4.95
N ARG A 101 -12.49 -9.08 5.61
CA ARG A 101 -13.45 -10.03 6.20
C ARG A 101 -13.62 -9.88 7.70
N LEU A 102 -12.95 -8.88 8.32
CA LEU A 102 -13.03 -8.63 9.74
C LEU A 102 -14.34 -7.94 10.12
N ASP A 103 -14.80 -8.21 11.34
CA ASP A 103 -15.94 -7.53 11.95
C ASP A 103 -15.57 -6.12 12.45
N ALA A 104 -16.59 -5.31 12.70
CA ALA A 104 -16.42 -3.91 13.12
C ALA A 104 -15.66 -3.75 14.45
N ASN A 105 -15.83 -4.65 15.41
CA ASN A 105 -15.13 -4.56 16.71
C ASN A 105 -13.64 -4.81 16.54
N THR A 106 -13.29 -5.81 15.73
CA THR A 106 -11.89 -6.11 15.39
C THR A 106 -11.23 -4.95 14.64
N ILE A 107 -11.94 -4.33 13.67
CA ILE A 107 -11.45 -3.16 12.96
C ILE A 107 -11.27 -1.97 13.90
N ASN A 108 -12.24 -1.70 14.80
CA ASN A 108 -12.13 -0.66 15.82
C ASN A 108 -10.86 -0.86 16.68
N PHE A 109 -10.64 -2.09 17.16
CA PHE A 109 -9.44 -2.43 17.93
C PHE A 109 -8.17 -2.13 17.11
N ILE A 110 -8.11 -2.55 15.84
CA ILE A 110 -6.95 -2.34 14.97
C ILE A 110 -6.67 -0.85 14.78
N LEU A 111 -7.69 -0.05 14.45
CA LEU A 111 -7.56 1.39 14.25
C LEU A 111 -7.04 2.10 15.50
N LYS A 112 -7.56 1.73 16.68
CA LYS A 112 -7.12 2.26 17.97
C LYS A 112 -5.69 1.82 18.32
N HIS A 113 -5.39 0.52 18.24
CA HIS A 113 -4.09 -0.05 18.61
C HIS A 113 -2.96 0.41 17.66
N ALA A 114 -3.27 0.58 16.38
CA ALA A 114 -2.32 1.06 15.38
C ALA A 114 -2.19 2.60 15.36
N GLU A 115 -2.97 3.32 16.16
CA GLU A 115 -3.04 4.79 16.17
C GLU A 115 -3.23 5.34 14.74
N ALA A 116 -4.20 4.76 14.01
CA ALA A 116 -4.41 5.07 12.60
C ALA A 116 -4.77 6.55 12.40
N LYS A 117 -3.92 7.28 11.68
CA LYS A 117 -4.11 8.71 11.38
C LYS A 117 -5.01 8.95 10.18
N VAL A 118 -4.95 8.04 9.22
CA VAL A 118 -5.79 8.03 8.01
C VAL A 118 -6.37 6.65 7.83
N LEU A 119 -7.63 6.58 7.39
CA LEU A 119 -8.30 5.37 6.95
C LEU A 119 -8.73 5.52 5.48
N ILE A 120 -8.28 4.61 4.63
CA ILE A 120 -8.71 4.47 3.24
C ILE A 120 -9.51 3.18 3.14
N TYR A 121 -10.77 3.25 2.72
CA TYR A 121 -11.62 2.07 2.63
C TYR A 121 -12.47 2.06 1.36
N ASP A 122 -12.85 0.87 0.91
CA ASP A 122 -13.74 0.70 -0.24
C ASP A 122 -15.20 0.86 0.16
N SER A 123 -16.00 1.55 -0.65
CA SER A 123 -17.41 1.88 -0.39
C SER A 123 -18.28 0.65 -0.08
N SER A 124 -17.92 -0.54 -0.57
CA SER A 124 -18.63 -1.79 -0.26
C SER A 124 -18.52 -2.22 1.22
N TYR A 125 -17.59 -1.66 1.98
CA TYR A 125 -17.39 -1.95 3.42
C TYR A 125 -17.94 -0.84 4.33
N SER A 126 -18.66 0.13 3.78
CA SER A 126 -19.12 1.33 4.50
C SER A 126 -19.90 1.01 5.77
N GLU A 127 -20.82 0.03 5.72
CA GLU A 127 -21.61 -0.36 6.90
C GLU A 127 -20.73 -0.92 8.04
N THR A 128 -19.72 -1.70 7.70
CA THR A 128 -18.79 -2.25 8.69
C THR A 128 -17.88 -1.16 9.26
N ILE A 129 -17.42 -0.24 8.41
CA ILE A 129 -16.59 0.90 8.82
C ILE A 129 -17.38 1.87 9.69
N GLU A 130 -18.65 2.15 9.36
CA GLU A 130 -19.53 2.98 10.19
C GLU A 130 -19.55 2.49 11.64
N LYS A 131 -19.87 1.19 11.81
CA LYS A 131 -19.90 0.54 13.13
C LYS A 131 -18.54 0.55 13.82
N ALA A 132 -17.45 0.37 13.06
CA ALA A 132 -16.10 0.39 13.63
C ALA A 132 -15.69 1.78 14.13
N LEU A 133 -16.18 2.86 13.52
CA LEU A 133 -15.84 4.24 13.87
C LEU A 133 -16.77 4.86 14.94
N GLU A 134 -17.92 4.22 15.26
CA GLU A 134 -18.89 4.77 16.21
C GLU A 134 -18.28 5.10 17.58
N ASN A 135 -17.48 4.20 18.12
CA ASN A 135 -16.92 4.27 19.47
C ASN A 135 -15.42 4.64 19.49
N LEU A 136 -14.89 5.19 18.40
CA LEU A 136 -13.51 5.64 18.35
C LEU A 136 -13.40 7.07 18.91
N GLU A 137 -12.62 7.27 19.97
CA GLU A 137 -12.37 8.58 20.58
C GLU A 137 -11.66 9.53 19.62
N GLN A 138 -10.66 9.02 18.90
CA GLN A 138 -9.93 9.75 17.87
C GLN A 138 -10.20 9.10 16.52
N LYS A 139 -11.04 9.72 15.70
CA LYS A 139 -11.36 9.24 14.37
C LYS A 139 -10.24 9.61 13.40
N PRO A 140 -9.77 8.67 12.56
CA PRO A 140 -8.83 8.97 11.49
C PRO A 140 -9.46 9.88 10.43
N ILE A 141 -8.64 10.62 9.68
CA ILE A 141 -9.08 11.23 8.43
C ILE A 141 -9.51 10.10 7.50
N THR A 142 -10.75 10.17 6.98
CA THR A 142 -11.35 9.03 6.30
C THR A 142 -11.55 9.34 4.82
N LEU A 143 -11.03 8.47 3.96
CA LEU A 143 -11.18 8.50 2.50
C LEU A 143 -11.94 7.26 2.03
N GLU A 144 -13.02 7.48 1.28
CA GLU A 144 -13.76 6.42 0.63
C GLU A 144 -13.25 6.23 -0.80
N VAL A 145 -12.93 5.00 -1.16
CA VAL A 145 -12.66 4.59 -2.54
C VAL A 145 -13.96 4.06 -3.15
N VAL A 146 -14.40 4.68 -4.22
CA VAL A 146 -15.56 4.22 -5.00
C VAL A 146 -15.07 3.48 -6.23
N ASP A 147 -15.27 2.18 -6.26
CA ASP A 147 -14.92 1.35 -7.42
C ASP A 147 -16.05 1.41 -8.46
N GLU A 148 -16.05 2.46 -9.27
CA GLU A 148 -17.02 2.65 -10.34
C GLU A 148 -16.93 1.56 -11.43
N ILE A 149 -15.71 1.03 -11.67
CA ILE A 149 -15.48 -0.07 -12.64
C ILE A 149 -16.17 -1.34 -12.16
N GLY A 150 -16.08 -1.66 -10.88
CA GLY A 150 -16.81 -2.76 -10.25
C GLY A 150 -18.32 -2.49 -10.04
N GLY A 151 -18.82 -1.33 -10.49
CA GLY A 151 -20.25 -0.96 -10.39
C GLY A 151 -20.66 -0.44 -9.01
N PHE A 152 -19.71 -0.08 -8.15
CA PHE A 152 -19.98 0.47 -6.82
C PHE A 152 -20.24 1.98 -6.88
N LYS A 153 -20.95 2.49 -5.87
CA LYS A 153 -21.28 3.91 -5.72
C LYS A 153 -20.81 4.41 -4.37
N ARG A 154 -20.72 5.73 -4.25
CA ARG A 154 -20.47 6.39 -2.98
C ARG A 154 -21.52 5.99 -1.95
N SER A 155 -21.08 5.75 -0.72
CA SER A 155 -21.99 5.32 0.35
C SER A 155 -22.73 6.51 0.98
N ASN A 156 -23.97 6.30 1.40
CA ASN A 156 -24.72 7.29 2.18
C ASN A 156 -24.00 7.65 3.50
N PHE A 157 -23.23 6.71 4.05
CA PHE A 157 -22.43 6.92 5.26
C PHE A 157 -21.32 7.95 5.02
N ALA A 158 -20.58 7.82 3.92
CA ALA A 158 -19.53 8.77 3.58
C ALA A 158 -20.11 10.17 3.28
N GLU A 159 -21.25 10.23 2.61
CA GLU A 159 -21.94 11.51 2.34
C GLU A 159 -22.41 12.18 3.63
N LYS A 160 -23.07 11.44 4.52
CA LYS A 160 -23.56 11.97 5.81
C LYS A 160 -22.46 12.48 6.73
N ASN A 161 -21.28 11.84 6.70
CA ASN A 161 -20.15 12.20 7.55
C ASN A 161 -19.13 13.10 6.83
N GLU A 162 -19.44 13.56 5.61
CA GLU A 162 -18.56 14.40 4.78
C GLU A 162 -17.17 13.78 4.56
N TYR A 163 -17.09 12.44 4.50
CA TYR A 163 -15.83 11.75 4.24
C TYR A 163 -15.32 12.05 2.84
N LEU A 164 -14.01 12.11 2.71
CA LEU A 164 -13.37 12.50 1.47
C LEU A 164 -13.49 11.39 0.43
N ASP A 165 -13.67 11.77 -0.83
CA ASP A 165 -13.59 10.85 -1.96
C ASP A 165 -12.14 10.73 -2.42
N TYR A 166 -11.63 9.49 -2.45
CA TYR A 166 -10.21 9.21 -2.76
C TYR A 166 -9.78 9.78 -4.11
N GLU A 167 -10.54 9.52 -5.17
CA GLU A 167 -10.16 9.96 -6.53
C GLU A 167 -10.24 11.47 -6.69
N SER A 168 -11.23 12.11 -6.08
CA SER A 168 -11.38 13.57 -6.09
C SER A 168 -10.25 14.26 -5.36
N GLU A 169 -9.85 13.71 -4.18
CA GLU A 169 -8.73 14.23 -3.42
C GLU A 169 -7.40 14.01 -4.16
N LEU A 170 -7.19 12.82 -4.74
CA LEU A 170 -5.98 12.50 -5.49
C LEU A 170 -5.77 13.45 -6.68
N LYS A 171 -6.84 13.81 -7.39
CA LYS A 171 -6.81 14.75 -8.53
C LYS A 171 -6.25 16.12 -8.16
N LYS A 172 -6.45 16.59 -6.92
CA LYS A 172 -5.92 17.88 -6.44
C LYS A 172 -4.38 17.89 -6.43
N PHE A 173 -3.76 16.72 -6.30
CA PHE A 173 -2.31 16.55 -6.19
C PHE A 173 -1.64 15.95 -7.46
N LYS A 174 -2.36 15.84 -8.57
CA LYS A 174 -1.90 15.19 -9.81
C LYS A 174 -0.56 15.72 -10.36
N ASN A 175 -0.24 16.98 -10.12
CA ASN A 175 0.97 17.64 -10.64
C ASN A 175 2.04 17.87 -9.56
N PHE A 176 1.81 17.41 -8.34
CA PHE A 176 2.79 17.55 -7.28
C PHE A 176 3.88 16.49 -7.44
N LYS A 177 5.12 16.93 -7.32
CA LYS A 177 6.28 16.04 -7.26
C LYS A 177 6.67 15.87 -5.81
N ILE A 178 6.71 14.65 -5.36
CA ILE A 178 7.29 14.33 -4.06
C ILE A 178 8.76 13.95 -4.25
N GLU A 179 9.61 14.37 -3.33
CA GLU A 179 10.98 13.90 -3.31
C GLU A 179 10.99 12.44 -2.83
N HIS A 180 11.38 11.53 -3.73
CA HIS A 180 11.48 10.10 -3.41
C HIS A 180 12.71 9.84 -2.54
N LYS A 181 12.51 9.79 -1.23
CA LYS A 181 13.56 9.40 -0.28
C LYS A 181 13.41 7.93 0.08
N LEU A 182 14.49 7.19 -0.07
CA LEU A 182 14.60 5.86 0.53
C LEU A 182 14.76 6.02 2.06
N PRO A 183 14.43 5.00 2.86
CA PRO A 183 14.62 5.07 4.30
C PRO A 183 16.09 5.30 4.64
N VAL A 184 16.33 5.99 5.74
CA VAL A 184 17.71 6.19 6.25
C VAL A 184 18.26 4.87 6.78
N ASP A 185 17.40 4.10 7.44
CA ASP A 185 17.69 2.76 7.92
C ASP A 185 16.70 1.77 7.30
N GLU A 186 17.21 0.73 6.66
CA GLU A 186 16.41 -0.33 6.06
C GLU A 186 15.63 -1.16 7.08
N TRP A 187 15.85 -0.97 8.39
CA TRP A 187 15.09 -1.55 9.49
C TRP A 187 13.81 -0.75 9.82
N GLU A 188 13.62 0.42 9.19
CA GLU A 188 12.40 1.20 9.34
C GLU A 188 11.17 0.40 8.90
N SER A 189 10.05 0.64 9.59
CA SER A 189 8.77 -0.05 9.32
C SER A 189 8.19 0.36 7.96
N ILE A 190 7.73 -0.60 7.17
CA ILE A 190 7.05 -0.36 5.88
C ILE A 190 5.57 -0.73 5.95
N ALA A 191 5.25 -1.81 6.68
CA ALA A 191 3.88 -2.29 6.80
C ALA A 191 3.60 -2.91 8.16
N LEU A 192 2.33 -2.86 8.56
CA LEU A 192 1.76 -3.46 9.76
C LEU A 192 0.58 -4.35 9.37
N ASN A 193 0.62 -5.61 9.77
CA ASN A 193 -0.46 -6.56 9.56
C ASN A 193 -0.94 -7.11 10.90
N TYR A 194 -2.23 -7.44 10.99
CA TYR A 194 -2.78 -8.06 12.19
C TYR A 194 -3.11 -9.53 11.95
N THR A 195 -2.69 -10.38 12.89
CA THR A 195 -3.08 -11.79 12.90
C THR A 195 -4.40 -11.95 13.65
N SER A 196 -5.19 -12.93 13.27
CA SER A 196 -6.46 -13.31 13.92
C SER A 196 -6.26 -13.99 15.27
N GLY A 197 -5.48 -13.48 16.18
CA GLY A 197 -5.11 -14.09 17.44
C GLY A 197 -6.06 -15.21 17.94
N THR A 198 -5.57 -16.42 18.02
CA THR A 198 -6.36 -17.60 18.44
C THR A 198 -6.72 -17.58 19.92
N THR A 199 -6.14 -16.68 20.72
CA THR A 199 -6.23 -16.65 22.18
C THR A 199 -6.40 -15.25 22.78
N GLY A 200 -6.88 -14.27 22.03
CA GLY A 200 -7.04 -12.88 22.52
C GLY A 200 -7.10 -11.85 21.39
N ASN A 201 -6.77 -10.61 21.72
CA ASN A 201 -6.74 -9.51 20.75
C ASN A 201 -5.77 -9.80 19.60
N PRO A 202 -6.07 -9.30 18.37
CA PRO A 202 -5.17 -9.40 17.24
C PRO A 202 -3.77 -8.85 17.57
N LYS A 203 -2.73 -9.53 17.06
CA LYS A 203 -1.35 -9.10 17.25
C LYS A 203 -0.85 -8.37 16.00
N GLY A 204 -0.24 -7.21 16.19
CA GLY A 204 0.41 -6.46 15.11
C GLY A 204 1.76 -7.10 14.75
N VAL A 205 1.95 -7.38 13.46
CA VAL A 205 3.21 -7.87 12.87
C VAL A 205 3.77 -6.78 11.98
N VAL A 206 4.93 -6.25 12.33
CA VAL A 206 5.59 -5.17 11.61
C VAL A 206 6.58 -5.74 10.61
N TYR A 207 6.47 -5.30 9.35
CA TYR A 207 7.46 -5.54 8.31
C TYR A 207 8.41 -4.34 8.23
N HIS A 208 9.69 -4.59 8.04
CA HIS A 208 10.68 -3.56 7.74
C HIS A 208 11.08 -3.56 6.26
N HIS A 209 11.61 -2.45 5.77
CA HIS A 209 11.99 -2.28 4.35
C HIS A 209 12.93 -3.39 3.86
N ARG A 210 13.98 -3.73 4.64
CA ARG A 210 14.91 -4.82 4.31
C ARG A 210 14.20 -6.15 4.12
N GLY A 211 13.31 -6.53 5.04
CA GLY A 211 12.58 -7.81 4.96
C GLY A 211 11.69 -7.88 3.72
N ALA A 212 10.94 -6.80 3.44
CA ALA A 212 10.11 -6.71 2.27
C ALA A 212 10.92 -6.78 0.95
N TYR A 213 12.07 -6.08 0.91
CA TYR A 213 12.99 -6.11 -0.22
C TYR A 213 13.54 -7.52 -0.48
N LEU A 214 14.14 -8.15 0.55
CA LEU A 214 14.76 -9.46 0.41
C LEU A 214 13.75 -10.55 0.09
N ASN A 215 12.54 -10.50 0.69
CA ASN A 215 11.48 -11.44 0.36
C ASN A 215 11.01 -11.28 -1.09
N SER A 216 10.92 -10.04 -1.58
CA SER A 216 10.57 -9.79 -3.00
C SER A 216 11.59 -10.39 -3.97
N ILE A 217 12.90 -10.20 -3.70
CA ILE A 217 13.96 -10.81 -4.51
C ILE A 217 13.94 -12.35 -4.37
N GLY A 218 13.71 -12.87 -3.16
CA GLY A 218 13.55 -14.32 -2.91
C GLY A 218 12.42 -14.92 -3.73
N ASN A 219 11.26 -14.26 -3.78
CA ASN A 219 10.14 -14.69 -4.61
C ASN A 219 10.52 -14.75 -6.10
N THR A 220 11.19 -13.70 -6.60
CA THR A 220 11.65 -13.66 -8.00
C THR A 220 12.53 -14.86 -8.34
N LEU A 221 13.45 -15.22 -7.46
CA LEU A 221 14.37 -16.35 -7.67
C LEU A 221 13.66 -17.70 -7.57
N VAL A 222 12.85 -17.91 -6.52
CA VAL A 222 12.18 -19.20 -6.27
C VAL A 222 11.12 -19.51 -7.32
N TRP A 223 10.44 -18.48 -7.83
CA TRP A 223 9.41 -18.63 -8.87
C TRP A 223 9.99 -18.55 -10.29
N GLU A 224 11.31 -18.37 -10.43
CA GLU A 224 11.95 -18.15 -11.74
C GLU A 224 11.19 -17.10 -12.57
N MET A 225 10.75 -16.01 -11.87
CA MET A 225 9.85 -15.03 -12.45
C MET A 225 10.52 -14.29 -13.62
N PRO A 226 9.96 -14.34 -14.84
CA PRO A 226 10.54 -13.67 -16.00
C PRO A 226 10.49 -12.14 -15.85
N MET A 227 11.11 -11.41 -16.78
CA MET A 227 10.84 -9.97 -16.93
C MET A 227 9.44 -9.75 -17.48
N ASN A 228 8.81 -8.66 -17.04
CA ASN A 228 7.47 -8.24 -17.45
C ASN A 228 6.39 -9.34 -17.29
N PRO A 229 6.32 -10.04 -16.14
CA PRO A 229 5.29 -11.06 -15.94
C PRO A 229 3.91 -10.42 -15.85
N LYS A 230 2.87 -11.18 -16.20
CA LYS A 230 1.48 -10.83 -15.85
C LYS A 230 1.08 -11.66 -14.62
N TYR A 231 0.75 -10.98 -13.53
CA TYR A 231 0.37 -11.59 -12.26
C TYR A 231 -1.10 -11.34 -11.95
N LEU A 232 -1.91 -12.40 -11.99
CA LEU A 232 -3.33 -12.34 -11.63
C LEU A 232 -3.49 -12.41 -10.12
N TRP A 233 -4.09 -11.37 -9.54
CA TRP A 233 -4.32 -11.25 -8.11
C TRP A 233 -5.50 -12.10 -7.62
N THR A 234 -5.30 -13.40 -7.49
CA THR A 234 -6.23 -14.31 -6.82
C THR A 234 -6.03 -14.32 -5.29
N LEU A 235 -4.80 -14.04 -4.83
CA LEU A 235 -4.50 -13.82 -3.42
C LEU A 235 -4.89 -12.39 -3.01
N PRO A 236 -5.45 -12.18 -1.79
CA PRO A 236 -5.70 -10.82 -1.31
C PRO A 236 -4.40 -10.05 -1.08
N MET A 237 -4.28 -8.85 -1.67
CA MET A 237 -3.14 -7.96 -1.45
C MET A 237 -2.98 -7.53 0.01
N PHE A 238 -4.07 -7.47 0.76
CA PHE A 238 -4.03 -7.09 2.17
C PHE A 238 -3.49 -8.19 3.09
N HIS A 239 -3.62 -9.47 2.71
CA HIS A 239 -3.22 -10.58 3.58
C HIS A 239 -1.71 -10.81 3.50
N CYS A 240 -1.01 -10.68 4.65
CA CYS A 240 0.46 -10.73 4.72
C CYS A 240 1.12 -9.83 3.63
N ASN A 241 0.54 -8.67 3.38
CA ASN A 241 0.83 -7.77 2.27
C ASN A 241 1.05 -8.51 0.93
N GLY A 242 0.07 -9.38 0.61
CA GLY A 242 0.11 -10.17 -0.62
C GLY A 242 1.40 -10.96 -0.80
N TRP A 243 2.03 -11.44 0.31
CA TRP A 243 3.30 -12.17 0.30
C TRP A 243 4.45 -11.41 -0.39
N CYS A 244 4.44 -10.10 -0.29
CA CYS A 244 5.37 -9.18 -0.96
C CYS A 244 5.25 -9.12 -2.49
N PHE A 245 4.27 -9.79 -3.12
CA PHE A 245 4.09 -9.76 -4.57
C PHE A 245 3.74 -8.37 -5.15
N PRO A 246 3.13 -7.40 -4.42
CA PRO A 246 3.03 -6.03 -4.94
C PRO A 246 4.40 -5.46 -5.30
N TRP A 247 5.42 -5.76 -4.51
CA TRP A 247 6.80 -5.32 -4.74
C TRP A 247 7.56 -6.25 -5.68
N THR A 248 7.39 -7.59 -5.56
CA THR A 248 8.05 -8.60 -6.41
C THR A 248 7.72 -8.39 -7.90
N VAL A 249 6.43 -8.28 -8.24
CA VAL A 249 5.99 -8.08 -9.63
C VAL A 249 6.48 -6.74 -10.16
N THR A 250 6.45 -5.70 -9.32
CA THR A 250 6.98 -4.37 -9.66
C THR A 250 8.50 -4.39 -9.89
N GLU A 251 9.27 -5.19 -9.13
CA GLU A 251 10.70 -5.39 -9.34
C GLU A 251 11.01 -5.89 -10.75
N ARG A 252 10.18 -6.79 -11.27
CA ARG A 252 10.27 -7.36 -12.62
C ARG A 252 9.63 -6.50 -13.71
N ALA A 253 9.19 -5.28 -13.38
CA ALA A 253 8.39 -4.42 -14.26
C ALA A 253 7.17 -5.17 -14.86
N GLY A 254 6.55 -6.04 -14.06
CA GLY A 254 5.41 -6.85 -14.46
C GLY A 254 4.09 -6.11 -14.37
N THR A 255 3.04 -6.74 -14.89
CA THR A 255 1.67 -6.23 -14.87
C THR A 255 0.90 -6.89 -13.73
N HIS A 256 0.34 -6.08 -12.84
CA HIS A 256 -0.61 -6.50 -11.81
C HIS A 256 -2.01 -6.53 -12.39
N VAL A 257 -2.53 -7.73 -12.65
CA VAL A 257 -3.92 -7.91 -13.10
C VAL A 257 -4.80 -8.01 -11.85
N CYS A 258 -5.50 -6.93 -11.53
CA CYS A 258 -6.35 -6.84 -10.36
C CYS A 258 -7.63 -7.65 -10.57
N LEU A 259 -8.00 -8.45 -9.57
CA LEU A 259 -9.22 -9.23 -9.53
C LEU A 259 -9.91 -8.96 -8.20
N ARG A 260 -10.97 -8.15 -8.23
CA ARG A 260 -11.69 -7.72 -7.02
C ARG A 260 -12.19 -8.88 -6.18
N GLN A 261 -12.78 -9.86 -6.83
CA GLN A 261 -13.23 -11.11 -6.21
C GLN A 261 -12.89 -12.28 -7.12
N PRO A 262 -12.26 -13.33 -6.60
CA PRO A 262 -12.04 -14.55 -7.36
C PRO A 262 -13.37 -15.35 -7.44
N VAL A 263 -14.28 -14.90 -8.30
CA VAL A 263 -15.52 -15.64 -8.61
C VAL A 263 -15.22 -16.41 -9.89
N GLY A 264 -15.04 -17.71 -9.77
CA GLY A 264 -15.10 -18.60 -10.93
C GLY A 264 -16.56 -18.84 -11.27
N GLU A 265 -16.92 -18.74 -12.54
CA GLU A 265 -18.12 -19.44 -13.03
C GLU A 265 -17.86 -20.93 -12.85
N LEU A 266 -18.69 -21.59 -12.04
CA LEU A 266 -18.73 -23.05 -11.88
C LEU A 266 -19.45 -23.68 -13.08
#